data_dae4b59aca20c4a8456622dfb10c9b32
#
_entry.id   dae4b59aca20c4a8456622dfb10c9b32
#
_cell.length_a   1.000
_cell.length_b   1.000
_cell.length_c   1.000
_cell.angle_alpha   90.00
_cell.angle_beta   90.00
_cell.angle_gamma   90.00
#
_symmetry.space_group_name_H-M   'P 1'
#
loop_
_entity.id
_entity.type
_entity.pdbx_description
1 polymer ?
#
loop_
_entity_poly.entity_id
_entity_poly.type
_entity_poly.pdbx_seq_one_letter_code
_entity_poly.pdbx_strand_id
1 'polypeptide(L)'
;SFGHETISPVVDNASFNDSVIGFIKENNEIITSGFGKEDTYSPNYKYKTMYLHTFSTREEFRGRGLCRKLVGEFIKKYGKTHILYLTVRTEANNVNESAIKCYTSKGFILLPEVYRDHTDGKNNAMIYIPKQHTKKQTKRKKKRKTKR
;
A
#
# COMPACT_ATOMS: atom_id res chain seq x y z
N SER A 1 8.74 16.24 13.42
CA SER A 1 7.34 16.37 13.06
C SER A 1 6.94 15.38 11.98
N PHE A 2 5.72 14.95 12.04
CA PHE A 2 5.19 14.01 11.10
C PHE A 2 4.95 14.64 9.74
N GLY A 3 5.16 13.89 8.69
CA GLY A 3 4.70 14.25 7.38
C GLY A 3 5.61 15.10 6.54
N HIS A 4 6.78 15.40 7.03
CA HIS A 4 7.76 16.12 6.22
C HIS A 4 8.48 15.22 5.27
N GLU A 5 8.69 14.01 5.69
CA GLU A 5 9.44 13.03 4.94
C GLU A 5 8.54 11.85 4.70
N THR A 6 7.96 11.83 3.55
CA THR A 6 7.05 10.78 3.18
C THR A 6 7.72 9.89 2.15
N ILE A 7 7.08 9.45 1.13
CA ILE A 7 7.69 8.54 0.20
C ILE A 7 8.75 9.23 -0.63
N SER A 8 9.96 8.67 -0.63
CA SER A 8 11.03 9.09 -1.51
C SER A 8 11.48 7.92 -2.36
N PRO A 9 11.60 8.10 -3.68
CA PRO A 9 12.23 7.09 -4.51
C PRO A 9 13.68 6.93 -4.05
N VAL A 10 14.08 5.73 -3.77
CA VAL A 10 15.47 5.45 -3.47
C VAL A 10 16.22 5.44 -4.77
N VAL A 11 17.32 6.16 -4.80
CA VAL A 11 18.24 6.06 -5.91
C VAL A 11 18.69 4.62 -5.99
N ASP A 12 18.49 4.06 -7.14
CA ASP A 12 18.72 2.67 -7.39
C ASP A 12 20.12 2.26 -7.02
N ASN A 13 20.20 1.27 -6.18
CA ASN A 13 21.42 0.51 -6.08
C ASN A 13 21.17 -0.87 -6.69
N ALA A 14 22.20 -1.48 -7.18
CA ALA A 14 22.12 -2.74 -7.91
C ALA A 14 21.41 -3.86 -7.15
N SER A 15 21.27 -3.73 -5.85
CA SER A 15 20.65 -4.74 -5.01
C SER A 15 19.12 -4.67 -4.98
N PHE A 16 18.54 -3.52 -5.34
CA PHE A 16 17.12 -3.30 -5.15
C PHE A 16 16.32 -3.12 -6.43
N ASN A 17 16.95 -3.06 -7.57
CA ASN A 17 16.31 -3.00 -8.90
C ASN A 17 14.87 -2.42 -8.91
N ASP A 18 14.71 -1.17 -9.28
CA ASP A 18 13.42 -0.52 -9.45
C ASP A 18 12.54 -0.49 -8.20
N SER A 19 13.12 -0.74 -7.04
CA SER A 19 12.40 -0.59 -5.78
C SER A 19 12.43 0.84 -5.29
N VAL A 20 11.36 1.25 -4.62
CA VAL A 20 11.29 2.52 -3.91
C VAL A 20 11.17 2.27 -2.43
N ILE A 21 11.68 3.19 -1.63
CA ILE A 21 11.50 3.16 -0.19
C ILE A 21 10.61 4.31 0.20
N GLY A 22 9.56 4.00 0.96
CA GLY A 22 8.79 4.99 1.67
C GLY A 22 9.24 5.05 3.11
N PHE A 23 9.35 6.25 3.67
CA PHE A 23 9.76 6.38 5.06
C PHE A 23 9.18 7.63 5.71
N ILE A 24 9.13 7.59 7.03
CA ILE A 24 8.81 8.74 7.88
C ILE A 24 9.98 8.96 8.83
N LYS A 25 10.45 10.18 8.91
CA LYS A 25 11.51 10.58 9.84
C LYS A 25 10.96 11.40 10.98
N GLU A 26 11.58 11.27 12.12
CA GLU A 26 11.42 12.16 13.26
C GLU A 26 12.80 12.35 13.89
N ASN A 27 13.17 13.61 14.15
CA ASN A 27 14.48 13.96 14.70
C ASN A 27 15.65 13.32 13.93
N ASN A 28 15.55 13.37 12.61
CA ASN A 28 16.56 12.86 11.69
C ASN A 28 16.76 11.33 11.74
N GLU A 29 15.83 10.62 12.32
CA GLU A 29 15.82 9.15 12.36
C GLU A 29 14.61 8.60 11.60
N ILE A 30 14.83 7.53 10.86
CA ILE A 30 13.73 6.82 10.20
C ILE A 30 12.98 6.00 11.26
N ILE A 31 11.72 6.29 11.45
CA ILE A 31 10.87 5.63 12.45
C ILE A 31 9.89 4.64 11.83
N THR A 32 9.56 4.82 10.58
CA THR A 32 8.69 3.92 9.81
C THR A 32 9.22 3.82 8.39
N SER A 33 9.22 2.64 7.84
CA SER A 33 9.63 2.43 6.45
C SER A 33 8.86 1.29 5.79
N GLY A 34 8.85 1.29 4.48
CA GLY A 34 8.27 0.23 3.68
C GLY A 34 8.81 0.30 2.26
N PHE A 35 8.72 -0.79 1.54
CA PHE A 35 9.24 -0.91 0.19
C PHE A 35 8.10 -1.09 -0.81
N GLY A 36 8.30 -0.57 -1.99
CA GLY A 36 7.47 -0.86 -3.14
C GLY A 36 8.32 -1.34 -4.29
N LYS A 37 7.94 -2.44 -4.90
CA LYS A 37 8.62 -2.99 -6.07
C LYS A 37 7.65 -3.05 -7.23
N GLU A 38 7.97 -2.35 -8.31
CA GLU A 38 7.19 -2.41 -9.52
C GLU A 38 7.43 -3.73 -10.23
N ASP A 39 6.37 -4.44 -10.58
CA ASP A 39 6.48 -5.68 -11.33
C ASP A 39 6.72 -5.37 -12.81
N THR A 40 7.62 -6.10 -13.41
CA THR A 40 7.90 -6.00 -14.83
C THR A 40 6.83 -6.76 -15.61
N TYR A 41 5.61 -6.23 -15.66
CA TYR A 41 4.52 -6.98 -16.25
C TYR A 41 4.03 -6.46 -17.58
N SER A 42 3.35 -7.35 -18.26
CA SER A 42 2.80 -7.28 -19.58
C SER A 42 2.33 -5.88 -20.00
N PRO A 43 2.75 -5.38 -21.19
CA PRO A 43 2.29 -4.10 -21.69
C PRO A 43 0.79 -4.03 -22.00
N ASN A 44 0.08 -5.17 -21.90
CA ASN A 44 -1.34 -5.25 -22.21
C ASN A 44 -2.28 -4.91 -21.06
N TYR A 45 -1.75 -4.72 -19.86
CA TYR A 45 -2.58 -4.33 -18.73
C TYR A 45 -2.72 -2.82 -18.62
N LYS A 46 -3.91 -2.38 -18.32
CA LYS A 46 -4.24 -0.97 -18.12
C LYS A 46 -3.45 -0.32 -16.99
N TYR A 47 -3.18 -1.09 -15.94
CA TYR A 47 -2.43 -0.62 -14.79
C TYR A 47 -1.16 -1.42 -14.62
N LYS A 48 -0.13 -0.75 -14.16
CA LYS A 48 1.05 -1.42 -13.62
C LYS A 48 0.70 -2.02 -12.27
N THR A 49 1.54 -2.88 -11.76
CA THR A 49 1.39 -3.45 -10.42
C THR A 49 2.61 -3.13 -9.57
N MET A 50 2.40 -2.89 -8.30
CA MET A 50 3.46 -2.63 -7.35
C MET A 50 3.24 -3.48 -6.10
N TYR A 51 4.26 -4.24 -5.74
CA TYR A 51 4.28 -5.04 -4.54
C TYR A 51 4.81 -4.21 -3.38
N LEU A 52 3.99 -4.04 -2.35
CA LEU A 52 4.39 -3.39 -1.11
C LEU A 52 4.83 -4.44 -0.10
N HIS A 53 5.97 -4.24 0.51
CA HIS A 53 6.53 -5.23 1.43
C HIS A 53 7.43 -4.60 2.49
N THR A 54 7.71 -5.38 3.52
CA THR A 54 8.66 -5.02 4.57
C THR A 54 8.30 -3.68 5.25
N PHE A 55 7.02 -3.50 5.54
CA PHE A 55 6.58 -2.34 6.32
C PHE A 55 6.89 -2.58 7.79
N SER A 56 7.55 -1.63 8.40
CA SER A 56 7.99 -1.72 9.77
C SER A 56 7.96 -0.35 10.44
N THR A 57 7.55 -0.33 11.69
CA THR A 57 7.60 0.86 12.54
C THR A 57 8.40 0.51 13.79
N ARG A 58 9.30 1.39 14.20
CA ARG A 58 10.04 1.23 15.45
C ARG A 58 9.06 1.07 16.61
N GLU A 59 9.37 0.18 17.52
CA GLU A 59 8.49 -0.21 18.61
C GLU A 59 7.97 1.00 19.41
N GLU A 60 8.87 1.91 19.77
CA GLU A 60 8.54 3.08 20.56
C GLU A 60 7.63 4.08 19.86
N PHE A 61 7.47 3.94 18.55
CA PHE A 61 6.61 4.82 17.72
C PHE A 61 5.33 4.15 17.24
N ARG A 62 5.07 2.94 17.66
CA ARG A 62 3.85 2.20 17.31
C ARG A 62 2.61 2.85 17.96
N GLY A 63 1.45 2.63 17.38
CA GLY A 63 0.20 3.17 17.89
C GLY A 63 -0.07 4.63 17.51
N ARG A 64 0.71 5.21 16.65
CA ARG A 64 0.56 6.61 16.21
C ARG A 64 -0.04 6.77 14.81
N GLY A 65 -0.48 5.66 14.21
CA GLY A 65 -1.04 5.70 12.85
C GLY A 65 -0.02 5.90 11.74
N LEU A 66 1.25 5.60 11.99
CA LEU A 66 2.34 5.81 11.01
C LEU A 66 2.22 4.87 9.80
N CYS A 67 1.77 3.64 10.02
CA CYS A 67 1.50 2.71 8.92
C CYS A 67 0.49 3.31 7.94
N ARG A 68 -0.62 3.80 8.44
CA ARG A 68 -1.67 4.44 7.61
C ARG A 68 -1.15 5.65 6.86
N LYS A 69 -0.34 6.43 7.51
CA LYS A 69 0.27 7.61 6.92
C LYS A 69 1.20 7.25 5.77
N LEU A 70 2.05 6.27 5.98
CA LEU A 70 2.98 5.80 4.96
C LEU A 70 2.26 5.15 3.77
N VAL A 71 1.30 4.27 4.04
CA VAL A 71 0.47 3.64 3.00
C VAL A 71 -0.29 4.70 2.21
N GLY A 72 -0.83 5.71 2.89
CA GLY A 72 -1.48 6.85 2.24
C GLY A 72 -0.59 7.57 1.25
N GLU A 73 0.69 7.71 1.57
CA GLU A 73 1.66 8.32 0.65
C GLU A 73 1.98 7.43 -0.56
N PHE A 74 2.06 6.12 -0.37
CA PHE A 74 2.18 5.19 -1.50
C PHE A 74 0.97 5.30 -2.43
N ILE A 75 -0.22 5.35 -1.88
CA ILE A 75 -1.46 5.53 -2.66
C ILE A 75 -1.44 6.87 -3.41
N LYS A 76 -1.06 7.93 -2.74
CA LYS A 76 -0.99 9.27 -3.34
C LYS A 76 -0.04 9.30 -4.53
N LYS A 77 1.10 8.64 -4.42
CA LYS A 77 2.13 8.64 -5.46
C LYS A 77 1.85 7.65 -6.58
N TYR A 78 1.36 6.47 -6.26
CA TYR A 78 1.23 5.35 -7.22
C TYR A 78 -0.21 4.88 -7.44
N GLY A 79 -1.14 5.25 -6.59
CA GLY A 79 -2.49 4.68 -6.60
C GLY A 79 -3.35 5.00 -7.81
N LYS A 80 -2.96 5.95 -8.65
CA LYS A 80 -3.66 6.27 -9.91
C LYS A 80 -3.21 5.41 -11.08
N THR A 81 -1.98 4.93 -11.03
CA THR A 81 -1.34 4.24 -12.14
C THR A 81 -1.05 2.77 -11.86
N HIS A 82 -1.09 2.37 -10.61
CA HIS A 82 -0.70 1.02 -10.17
C HIS A 82 -1.79 0.38 -9.33
N ILE A 83 -1.97 -0.92 -9.52
CA ILE A 83 -2.60 -1.77 -8.53
C ILE A 83 -1.53 -2.05 -7.47
N LEU A 84 -1.80 -1.69 -6.24
CA LEU A 84 -0.89 -1.95 -5.12
C LEU A 84 -1.33 -3.25 -4.45
N TYR A 85 -0.39 -4.14 -4.16
CA TYR A 85 -0.72 -5.38 -3.47
C TYR A 85 0.34 -5.74 -2.43
N LEU A 86 -0.08 -6.49 -1.46
CA LEU A 86 0.77 -6.97 -0.38
C LEU A 86 0.19 -8.26 0.17
N THR A 87 0.92 -8.92 1.04
CA THR A 87 0.44 -10.09 1.73
C THR A 87 0.46 -9.86 3.24
N VAL A 88 -0.52 -10.40 3.93
CA VAL A 88 -0.64 -10.32 5.38
C VAL A 88 -0.83 -11.71 5.96
N ARG A 89 -0.25 -11.93 7.12
CA ARG A 89 -0.39 -13.21 7.81
C ARG A 89 -1.80 -13.33 8.39
N THR A 90 -2.44 -14.46 8.12
CA THR A 90 -3.83 -14.73 8.47
C THR A 90 -4.04 -16.03 9.25
N GLU A 91 -2.98 -16.68 9.71
CA GLU A 91 -3.11 -17.84 10.57
C GLU A 91 -3.77 -17.53 11.90
N ALA A 92 -4.62 -18.43 12.38
CA ALA A 92 -5.44 -18.23 13.57
C ALA A 92 -4.65 -17.75 14.80
N ASN A 93 -3.44 -18.25 14.99
CA ASN A 93 -2.59 -17.89 16.14
C ASN A 93 -1.57 -16.81 15.84
N ASN A 94 -1.61 -16.22 14.64
CA ASN A 94 -0.60 -15.27 14.22
C ASN A 94 -1.13 -14.31 13.14
N VAL A 95 -2.35 -13.86 13.35
CA VAL A 95 -2.98 -12.87 12.46
C VAL A 95 -2.38 -11.51 12.71
N ASN A 96 -1.93 -10.85 11.67
CA ASN A 96 -1.45 -9.47 11.78
C ASN A 96 -2.63 -8.50 11.67
N GLU A 97 -3.41 -8.40 12.72
CA GLU A 97 -4.61 -7.56 12.77
C GLU A 97 -4.32 -6.08 12.59
N SER A 98 -3.23 -5.61 13.16
CA SER A 98 -2.82 -4.19 13.04
C SER A 98 -2.51 -3.84 11.60
N ALA A 99 -1.83 -4.70 10.86
CA ALA A 99 -1.55 -4.51 9.45
C ALA A 99 -2.84 -4.53 8.62
N ILE A 100 -3.71 -5.50 8.87
CA ILE A 100 -4.99 -5.61 8.16
C ILE A 100 -5.83 -4.34 8.37
N LYS A 101 -5.91 -3.84 9.59
CA LYS A 101 -6.62 -2.58 9.90
C LYS A 101 -6.00 -1.39 9.19
N CYS A 102 -4.68 -1.31 9.18
CA CYS A 102 -3.96 -0.26 8.49
C CYS A 102 -4.35 -0.22 7.01
N TYR A 103 -4.20 -1.33 6.32
CA TYR A 103 -4.43 -1.41 4.87
C TYR A 103 -5.92 -1.27 4.52
N THR A 104 -6.80 -1.89 5.29
CA THR A 104 -8.25 -1.77 5.10
C THR A 104 -8.70 -0.32 5.24
N SER A 105 -8.17 0.41 6.21
CA SER A 105 -8.50 1.82 6.42
C SER A 105 -8.13 2.70 5.24
N LYS A 106 -7.21 2.25 4.42
CA LYS A 106 -6.74 2.97 3.22
C LYS A 106 -7.36 2.44 1.92
N GLY A 107 -8.32 1.54 2.00
CA GLY A 107 -9.06 1.06 0.85
C GLY A 107 -8.54 -0.22 0.23
N PHE A 108 -7.60 -0.90 0.87
CA PHE A 108 -7.18 -2.23 0.44
C PHE A 108 -8.26 -3.25 0.76
N ILE A 109 -8.40 -4.22 -0.11
CA ILE A 109 -9.38 -5.31 0.00
C ILE A 109 -8.62 -6.62 0.23
N LEU A 110 -9.07 -7.38 1.24
CA LEU A 110 -8.51 -8.69 1.51
C LEU A 110 -9.06 -9.70 0.50
N LEU A 111 -8.17 -10.37 -0.20
CA LEU A 111 -8.54 -11.41 -1.15
C LEU A 111 -8.70 -12.77 -0.45
N PRO A 112 -9.59 -13.64 -0.96
CA PRO A 112 -9.82 -14.94 -0.34
C PRO A 112 -8.70 -15.96 -0.58
N GLU A 113 -7.84 -15.73 -1.56
CA GLU A 113 -6.76 -16.66 -1.88
C GLU A 113 -5.75 -16.73 -0.75
N VAL A 114 -5.38 -17.93 -0.37
CA VAL A 114 -4.39 -18.19 0.67
C VAL A 114 -3.06 -18.58 0.02
N TYR A 115 -2.02 -17.88 0.43
CA TYR A 115 -0.65 -18.18 0.01
C TYR A 115 0.11 -18.78 1.19
N ARG A 116 0.99 -19.71 0.92
CA ARG A 116 1.88 -20.23 1.95
C ARG A 116 3.28 -19.70 1.74
N ASP A 117 3.88 -19.20 2.81
CA ASP A 117 5.25 -18.73 2.77
C ASP A 117 6.22 -19.91 2.94
N HIS A 118 7.51 -19.63 2.91
CA HIS A 118 8.57 -20.64 3.06
C HIS A 118 8.59 -21.34 4.43
N THR A 119 7.87 -20.80 5.41
CA THR A 119 7.68 -21.43 6.72
C THR A 119 6.33 -22.16 6.84
N ASP A 120 5.64 -22.34 5.72
CA ASP A 120 4.29 -22.88 5.65
C ASP A 120 3.22 -22.04 6.38
N GLY A 121 3.52 -20.80 6.66
CA GLY A 121 2.58 -19.84 7.22
C GLY A 121 1.55 -19.39 6.20
N LYS A 122 0.28 -19.27 6.63
CA LYS A 122 -0.81 -18.82 5.77
C LYS A 122 -0.82 -17.29 5.66
N ASN A 123 -0.89 -16.83 4.43
CA ASN A 123 -0.98 -15.41 4.10
C ASN A 123 -2.08 -15.18 3.08
N ASN A 124 -2.77 -14.06 3.19
CA ASN A 124 -3.70 -13.60 2.15
C ASN A 124 -3.16 -12.34 1.52
N ALA A 125 -3.45 -12.15 0.25
CA ALA A 125 -3.15 -10.90 -0.42
C ALA A 125 -4.20 -9.85 -0.09
N MET A 126 -3.77 -8.60 -0.03
CA MET A 126 -4.64 -7.44 -0.02
C MET A 126 -4.29 -6.57 -1.23
N ILE A 127 -5.29 -5.99 -1.87
CA ILE A 127 -5.09 -5.16 -3.05
C ILE A 127 -5.78 -3.80 -2.94
N TYR A 128 -5.16 -2.81 -3.55
CA TYR A 128 -5.73 -1.50 -3.77
C TYR A 128 -5.84 -1.27 -5.28
N ILE A 129 -7.04 -1.01 -5.75
CA ILE A 129 -7.33 -0.79 -7.17
C ILE A 129 -7.52 0.71 -7.42
N PRO A 130 -6.89 1.27 -8.47
CA PRO A 130 -7.06 2.68 -8.78
C PRO A 130 -8.51 3.13 -8.93
N LYS A 131 -8.85 4.26 -8.33
CA LYS A 131 -10.21 4.80 -8.31
C LYS A 131 -10.44 5.74 -9.51
N GLN A 132 -10.51 5.19 -10.69
CA GLN A 132 -10.72 6.02 -11.90
C GLN A 132 -12.19 6.33 -12.20
N HIS A 133 -13.12 5.63 -11.58
CA HIS A 133 -14.54 5.79 -11.88
C HIS A 133 -15.22 6.95 -11.18
N THR A 134 -14.54 7.59 -10.23
CA THR A 134 -15.11 8.63 -9.37
C THR A 134 -15.66 9.82 -10.19
N LYS A 135 -14.93 10.25 -11.20
CA LYS A 135 -15.38 11.37 -12.06
C LYS A 135 -16.61 11.03 -12.90
N LYS A 136 -16.69 9.80 -13.42
CA LYS A 136 -17.83 9.34 -14.20
C LYS A 136 -19.08 9.18 -13.34
N GLN A 137 -18.94 8.66 -12.15
CA GLN A 137 -20.05 8.51 -11.20
C GLN A 137 -20.59 9.87 -10.75
N THR A 138 -19.72 10.82 -10.48
CA THR A 138 -20.10 12.18 -10.11
C THR A 138 -20.86 12.87 -11.24
N LYS A 139 -20.40 12.74 -12.49
CA LYS A 139 -21.11 13.28 -13.65
C LYS A 139 -22.49 12.65 -13.85
N ARG A 140 -22.63 11.35 -13.65
CA ARG A 140 -23.92 10.65 -13.72
C ARG A 140 -24.90 11.12 -12.65
N LYS A 141 -24.44 11.31 -11.44
CA LYS A 141 -25.25 11.86 -10.34
C LYS A 141 -25.72 13.29 -10.62
N LYS A 142 -24.87 14.13 -11.17
CA LYS A 142 -25.21 15.49 -11.58
C LYS A 142 -26.27 15.49 -12.70
N LYS A 143 -26.14 14.62 -13.68
CA LYS A 143 -27.15 14.48 -14.74
C LYS A 143 -28.52 14.05 -14.23
N ARG A 144 -28.57 13.14 -13.27
CA ARG A 144 -29.81 12.70 -12.63
C ARG A 144 -30.48 13.82 -11.84
N LYS A 145 -29.73 14.68 -11.18
CA LYS A 145 -30.27 15.84 -10.46
C LYS A 145 -30.82 16.91 -11.39
N THR A 146 -30.21 17.11 -12.54
CA THR A 146 -30.66 18.10 -13.51
C THR A 146 -31.92 17.69 -14.29
N LYS A 147 -32.24 16.41 -14.37
CA LYS A 147 -33.44 15.90 -15.03
C LYS A 147 -34.72 15.97 -14.18
N ARG A 148 -34.61 16.38 -12.95
CA ARG A 148 -35.72 16.59 -12.05
C ARG A 148 -36.11 18.05 -11.99
#